data_32e05ff81d716597481b8d4c66d9d9f8
#
_entry.id   32e05ff81d716597481b8d4c66d9d9f8
#
_cell.length_a   1.000
_cell.length_b   1.000
_cell.length_c   1.000
_cell.angle_alpha   90.00
_cell.angle_beta   90.00
_cell.angle_gamma   90.00
#
_symmetry.space_group_name_H-M   'P 1'
#
loop_
_entity.id
_entity.type
_entity.pdbx_description
1 polymer ?
#
loop_
_entity_poly.entity_id
_entity_poly.type
_entity_poly.pdbx_seq_one_letter_code
_entity_poly.pdbx_strand_id
1 'polypeptide(L)'
;MGRLEGKVALITGAGTGIGRATARAMAAEGAKVVVAEINAAAGEQTAQIVTQAGGTCIAVTTDVTQEDSVRAAIETAVRQFGGLHILHNNAGGSTPVDSTVVDVPIEEFWRAIRLDLFGTFLGCRFGIPAIIASGGGAVINMASNVALMGIAGRDCYTAAKGGIAAMTRSMAVEFAPQNVRVNAIAPAATMTDRVRGRLESGVPRIVKMTESQLLGVIEPEDIANMAVFLGSEESRKVTGHVYPVDSGITIS
;
A
#
# COMPACT_ATOMS: atom_id res chain seq x y z
N MET A 1 -11.04 -17.58 -15.39
CA MET A 1 -11.66 -16.49 -14.63
C MET A 1 -10.61 -15.99 -13.65
N GLY A 2 -10.29 -14.71 -13.66
CA GLY A 2 -9.28 -14.15 -12.76
C GLY A 2 -9.74 -14.12 -11.29
N ARG A 3 -8.82 -14.17 -10.34
CA ARG A 3 -9.12 -14.17 -8.89
C ARG A 3 -9.87 -12.92 -8.40
N LEU A 4 -9.83 -11.82 -9.17
CA LEU A 4 -10.47 -10.54 -8.86
C LEU A 4 -11.53 -10.14 -9.90
N GLU A 5 -12.04 -11.08 -10.65
CA GLU A 5 -13.07 -10.84 -11.67
C GLU A 5 -14.27 -10.08 -11.08
N GLY A 6 -14.67 -8.99 -11.73
CA GLY A 6 -15.79 -8.14 -11.30
C GLY A 6 -15.50 -7.24 -10.09
N LYS A 7 -14.33 -7.31 -9.47
CA LYS A 7 -13.94 -6.42 -8.36
C LYS A 7 -13.47 -5.07 -8.88
N VAL A 8 -13.66 -4.02 -8.07
CA VAL A 8 -13.10 -2.69 -8.28
C VAL A 8 -12.05 -2.44 -7.21
N ALA A 9 -10.83 -2.12 -7.62
CA ALA A 9 -9.72 -1.84 -6.73
C ALA A 9 -9.24 -0.38 -6.86
N LEU A 10 -9.04 0.31 -5.75
CA LEU A 10 -8.36 1.59 -5.68
C LEU A 10 -7.02 1.42 -4.98
N ILE A 11 -5.95 1.91 -5.62
CA ILE A 11 -4.57 1.79 -5.14
C ILE A 11 -3.95 3.17 -5.06
N THR A 12 -3.55 3.60 -3.87
CA THR A 12 -2.87 4.90 -3.67
C THR A 12 -1.37 4.78 -3.93
N GLY A 13 -0.75 5.84 -4.46
CA GLY A 13 0.67 5.84 -4.83
C GLY A 13 1.00 4.79 -5.90
N ALA A 14 0.11 4.62 -6.86
CA ALA A 14 0.21 3.56 -7.87
C ALA A 14 0.89 4.01 -9.19
N GLY A 15 1.52 5.19 -9.18
CA GLY A 15 2.28 5.68 -10.33
C GLY A 15 3.60 4.97 -10.56
N THR A 16 4.21 4.35 -9.53
CA THR A 16 5.52 3.69 -9.61
C THR A 16 5.64 2.51 -8.64
N GLY A 17 6.71 1.75 -8.72
CA GLY A 17 7.14 0.74 -7.75
C GLY A 17 6.05 -0.27 -7.39
N ILE A 18 5.87 -0.52 -6.09
CA ILE A 18 4.91 -1.52 -5.56
C ILE A 18 3.48 -1.22 -6.02
N GLY A 19 3.05 0.05 -5.97
CA GLY A 19 1.71 0.43 -6.37
C GLY A 19 1.42 0.15 -7.84
N ARG A 20 2.37 0.45 -8.74
CA ARG A 20 2.27 0.12 -10.17
C ARG A 20 2.22 -1.39 -10.41
N ALA A 21 3.09 -2.15 -9.73
CA ALA A 21 3.10 -3.61 -9.82
C ALA A 21 1.77 -4.20 -9.35
N THR A 22 1.22 -3.68 -8.23
CA THR A 22 -0.09 -4.09 -7.72
C THR A 22 -1.23 -3.75 -8.69
N ALA A 23 -1.22 -2.56 -9.30
CA ALA A 23 -2.23 -2.16 -10.28
C ALA A 23 -2.24 -3.12 -11.49
N ARG A 24 -1.06 -3.47 -12.00
CA ARG A 24 -0.90 -4.44 -13.09
C ARG A 24 -1.37 -5.83 -12.69
N ALA A 25 -0.94 -6.31 -11.53
CA ALA A 25 -1.30 -7.64 -11.04
C ALA A 25 -2.81 -7.79 -10.78
N MET A 26 -3.43 -6.80 -10.12
CA MET A 26 -4.88 -6.83 -9.87
C MET A 26 -5.69 -6.75 -11.17
N ALA A 27 -5.26 -5.94 -12.13
CA ALA A 27 -5.93 -5.86 -13.44
C ALA A 27 -5.79 -7.16 -14.24
N ALA A 28 -4.62 -7.80 -14.22
CA ALA A 28 -4.40 -9.10 -14.85
C ALA A 28 -5.29 -10.21 -14.27
N GLU A 29 -5.71 -10.06 -13.01
CA GLU A 29 -6.67 -10.95 -12.33
C GLU A 29 -8.14 -10.53 -12.49
N GLY A 30 -8.43 -9.59 -13.40
CA GLY A 30 -9.79 -9.19 -13.78
C GLY A 30 -10.40 -8.04 -12.99
N ALA A 31 -9.63 -7.38 -12.10
CA ALA A 31 -10.12 -6.19 -11.41
C ALA A 31 -10.17 -4.97 -12.34
N LYS A 32 -11.18 -4.11 -12.12
CA LYS A 32 -11.17 -2.73 -12.63
C LYS A 32 -10.37 -1.88 -11.64
N VAL A 33 -9.34 -1.19 -12.11
CA VAL A 33 -8.35 -0.52 -11.25
C VAL A 33 -8.48 1.00 -11.32
N VAL A 34 -8.45 1.65 -10.17
CA VAL A 34 -8.26 3.10 -10.02
C VAL A 34 -6.87 3.36 -9.44
N VAL A 35 -6.02 3.97 -10.24
CA VAL A 35 -4.69 4.45 -9.86
C VAL A 35 -4.83 5.83 -9.26
N ALA A 36 -4.73 5.95 -7.93
CA ALA A 36 -4.74 7.22 -7.20
C ALA A 36 -3.29 7.67 -6.95
N GLU A 37 -2.84 8.71 -7.64
CA GLU A 37 -1.43 9.12 -7.67
C GLU A 37 -1.30 10.65 -7.66
N ILE A 38 -0.36 11.18 -6.88
CA ILE A 38 -0.12 12.63 -6.80
C ILE A 38 0.55 13.17 -8.08
N ASN A 39 1.43 12.37 -8.68
CA ASN A 39 2.04 12.68 -9.97
C ASN A 39 1.11 12.20 -11.10
N ALA A 40 0.35 13.13 -11.67
CA ALA A 40 -0.63 12.82 -12.71
C ALA A 40 -0.02 12.05 -13.90
N ALA A 41 1.18 12.43 -14.35
CA ALA A 41 1.84 11.76 -15.47
C ALA A 41 2.22 10.30 -15.15
N ALA A 42 2.73 10.04 -13.94
CA ALA A 42 3.06 8.69 -13.49
C ALA A 42 1.81 7.82 -13.31
N GLY A 43 0.72 8.40 -12.80
CA GLY A 43 -0.58 7.73 -12.70
C GLY A 43 -1.13 7.33 -14.06
N GLU A 44 -1.15 8.29 -14.99
CA GLU A 44 -1.61 8.05 -16.37
C GLU A 44 -0.76 6.99 -17.09
N GLN A 45 0.56 7.04 -16.92
CA GLN A 45 1.45 6.02 -17.47
C GLN A 45 1.09 4.62 -16.96
N THR A 46 0.78 4.48 -15.66
CA THR A 46 0.35 3.18 -15.11
C THR A 46 -0.98 2.74 -15.70
N ALA A 47 -1.95 3.64 -15.83
CA ALA A 47 -3.24 3.33 -16.45
C ALA A 47 -3.07 2.88 -17.91
N GLN A 48 -2.21 3.54 -18.67
CA GLN A 48 -1.88 3.16 -20.05
C GLN A 48 -1.23 1.77 -20.13
N ILE A 49 -0.26 1.47 -19.25
CA ILE A 49 0.38 0.14 -19.21
C ILE A 49 -0.67 -0.96 -18.96
N VAL A 50 -1.59 -0.74 -18.02
CA VAL A 50 -2.65 -1.70 -17.70
C VAL A 50 -3.62 -1.87 -18.87
N THR A 51 -4.06 -0.79 -19.51
CA THR A 51 -5.00 -0.84 -20.63
C THR A 51 -4.39 -1.45 -21.89
N GLN A 52 -3.12 -1.19 -22.16
CA GLN A 52 -2.38 -1.84 -23.26
C GLN A 52 -2.22 -3.34 -23.05
N ALA A 53 -2.20 -3.80 -21.79
CA ALA A 53 -2.21 -5.23 -21.44
C ALA A 53 -3.62 -5.86 -21.46
N GLY A 54 -4.66 -5.11 -21.88
CA GLY A 54 -6.04 -5.58 -21.95
C GLY A 54 -6.85 -5.42 -20.66
N GLY A 55 -6.29 -4.82 -19.61
CA GLY A 55 -6.98 -4.54 -18.35
C GLY A 55 -7.84 -3.28 -18.41
N THR A 56 -8.66 -3.07 -17.39
CA THR A 56 -9.47 -1.85 -17.21
C THR A 56 -8.87 -0.98 -16.11
N CYS A 57 -8.44 0.22 -16.46
CA CYS A 57 -7.77 1.13 -15.52
C CYS A 57 -8.06 2.59 -15.84
N ILE A 58 -8.20 3.39 -14.79
CA ILE A 58 -8.21 4.86 -14.85
C ILE A 58 -7.23 5.45 -13.85
N ALA A 59 -6.70 6.63 -14.14
CA ALA A 59 -5.89 7.42 -13.20
C ALA A 59 -6.69 8.57 -12.61
N VAL A 60 -6.44 8.86 -11.33
CA VAL A 60 -7.02 10.01 -10.61
C VAL A 60 -5.90 10.69 -9.84
N THR A 61 -5.66 11.97 -10.12
CA THR A 61 -4.67 12.75 -9.36
C THR A 61 -5.13 12.87 -7.91
N THR A 62 -4.31 12.36 -6.99
CA THR A 62 -4.71 12.21 -5.58
C THR A 62 -3.55 12.51 -4.64
N ASP A 63 -3.71 13.53 -3.80
CA ASP A 63 -2.87 13.75 -2.63
C ASP A 63 -3.52 13.10 -1.41
N VAL A 64 -2.90 12.02 -0.91
CA VAL A 64 -3.44 11.26 0.24
C VAL A 64 -3.39 12.03 1.55
N THR A 65 -2.69 13.16 1.62
CA THR A 65 -2.64 14.04 2.80
C THR A 65 -3.82 15.01 2.85
N GLN A 66 -4.65 15.06 1.79
CA GLN A 66 -5.77 15.98 1.65
C GLN A 66 -7.10 15.21 1.64
N GLU A 67 -7.96 15.53 2.60
CA GLU A 67 -9.24 14.86 2.80
C GLU A 67 -10.11 14.85 1.53
N ASP A 68 -10.32 16.02 0.91
CA ASP A 68 -11.17 16.15 -0.26
C ASP A 68 -10.61 15.42 -1.49
N SER A 69 -9.27 15.36 -1.60
CA SER A 69 -8.61 14.63 -2.69
C SER A 69 -8.84 13.11 -2.58
N VAL A 70 -8.72 12.55 -1.36
CA VAL A 70 -8.97 11.12 -1.14
C VAL A 70 -10.44 10.81 -1.33
N ARG A 71 -11.35 11.64 -0.80
CA ARG A 71 -12.80 11.49 -0.99
C ARG A 71 -13.16 11.45 -2.48
N ALA A 72 -12.66 12.40 -3.25
CA ALA A 72 -12.93 12.49 -4.69
C ALA A 72 -12.42 11.25 -5.46
N ALA A 73 -11.28 10.69 -5.07
CA ALA A 73 -10.76 9.46 -5.68
C ALA A 73 -11.70 8.27 -5.42
N ILE A 74 -12.17 8.08 -4.18
CA ILE A 74 -13.13 7.03 -3.83
C ILE A 74 -14.46 7.21 -4.58
N GLU A 75 -15.02 8.43 -4.59
CA GLU A 75 -16.26 8.74 -5.32
C GLU A 75 -16.10 8.49 -6.82
N THR A 76 -14.91 8.74 -7.37
CA THR A 76 -14.63 8.45 -8.77
C THR A 76 -14.63 6.95 -9.04
N ALA A 77 -14.08 6.13 -8.16
CA ALA A 77 -14.15 4.67 -8.30
C ALA A 77 -15.61 4.17 -8.33
N VAL A 78 -16.43 4.64 -7.39
CA VAL A 78 -17.86 4.30 -7.32
C VAL A 78 -18.61 4.78 -8.56
N ARG A 79 -18.41 6.01 -8.99
CA ARG A 79 -19.09 6.59 -10.16
C ARG A 79 -18.72 5.89 -11.47
N GLN A 80 -17.44 5.57 -11.67
CA GLN A 80 -16.96 5.01 -12.93
C GLN A 80 -17.20 3.49 -13.04
N PHE A 81 -17.11 2.78 -11.92
CA PHE A 81 -17.11 1.31 -11.94
C PHE A 81 -18.26 0.67 -11.14
N GLY A 82 -19.11 1.48 -10.50
CA GLY A 82 -20.31 1.03 -9.80
C GLY A 82 -20.08 0.60 -8.35
N GLY A 83 -18.87 0.70 -7.80
CA GLY A 83 -18.56 0.34 -6.42
C GLY A 83 -17.08 0.37 -6.12
N LEU A 84 -16.72 -0.04 -4.88
CA LEU A 84 -15.36 -0.26 -4.43
C LEU A 84 -15.31 -1.57 -3.63
N HIS A 85 -14.41 -2.48 -3.97
CA HIS A 85 -14.31 -3.79 -3.32
C HIS A 85 -12.94 -4.00 -2.66
N ILE A 86 -11.91 -3.34 -3.18
CA ILE A 86 -10.54 -3.45 -2.68
C ILE A 86 -9.96 -2.05 -2.55
N LEU A 87 -9.50 -1.70 -1.35
CA LEU A 87 -8.72 -0.50 -1.10
C LEU A 87 -7.29 -0.89 -0.73
N HIS A 88 -6.31 -0.48 -1.52
CA HIS A 88 -4.90 -0.66 -1.19
C HIS A 88 -4.26 0.70 -0.84
N ASN A 89 -4.09 0.96 0.45
CA ASN A 89 -3.41 2.14 0.97
C ASN A 89 -1.89 1.93 0.87
N ASN A 90 -1.34 2.18 -0.32
CA ASN A 90 0.07 1.94 -0.62
C ASN A 90 0.92 3.21 -0.60
N ALA A 91 0.34 4.39 -0.81
CA ALA A 91 1.09 5.65 -0.81
C ALA A 91 1.89 5.85 0.49
N GLY A 92 3.16 6.22 0.36
CA GLY A 92 4.03 6.44 1.51
C GLY A 92 5.50 6.18 1.23
N GLY A 93 6.27 6.17 2.31
CA GLY A 93 7.67 5.79 2.28
C GLY A 93 8.60 6.66 3.12
N SER A 94 9.72 6.05 3.48
CA SER A 94 10.77 6.67 4.28
C SER A 94 11.66 7.62 3.47
N THR A 95 12.24 8.60 4.14
CA THR A 95 13.23 9.53 3.58
C THR A 95 14.62 9.27 4.17
N PRO A 96 15.69 9.83 3.57
CA PRO A 96 17.02 9.84 4.19
C PRO A 96 17.14 10.75 5.43
N VAL A 97 16.17 11.66 5.62
CA VAL A 97 16.15 12.63 6.72
C VAL A 97 15.75 11.96 8.05
N ASP A 98 14.99 10.86 7.99
CA ASP A 98 14.60 10.11 9.18
C ASP A 98 15.81 9.54 9.91
N SER A 99 15.86 9.77 11.21
CA SER A 99 17.00 9.49 12.09
C SER A 99 16.54 9.05 13.48
N THR A 100 17.39 9.25 14.50
CA THR A 100 17.04 8.97 15.90
C THR A 100 16.05 10.01 16.42
N VAL A 101 15.28 9.68 17.43
CA VAL A 101 14.29 10.58 18.04
C VAL A 101 14.89 11.88 18.58
N VAL A 102 16.18 11.87 18.95
CA VAL A 102 16.89 13.06 19.46
C VAL A 102 17.42 13.96 18.36
N ASP A 103 17.71 13.45 17.16
CA ASP A 103 18.40 14.18 16.09
C ASP A 103 17.50 14.49 14.90
N VAL A 104 16.37 13.77 14.76
CA VAL A 104 15.47 13.95 13.61
C VAL A 104 14.75 15.31 13.68
N PRO A 105 14.68 16.06 12.56
CA PRO A 105 13.86 17.27 12.51
C PRO A 105 12.37 16.94 12.78
N ILE A 106 11.70 17.78 13.57
CA ILE A 106 10.27 17.60 13.91
C ILE A 106 9.37 17.57 12.65
N GLU A 107 9.79 18.29 11.62
CA GLU A 107 9.09 18.34 10.32
C GLU A 107 9.03 16.95 9.66
N GLU A 108 10.09 16.12 9.82
CA GLU A 108 10.12 14.75 9.29
C GLU A 108 9.13 13.86 10.03
N PHE A 109 8.98 14.03 11.35
CA PHE A 109 7.94 13.33 12.11
C PHE A 109 6.55 13.62 11.53
N TRP A 110 6.22 14.92 11.38
CA TRP A 110 4.92 15.28 10.84
C TRP A 110 4.74 14.90 9.37
N ARG A 111 5.82 14.91 8.56
CA ARG A 111 5.78 14.40 7.19
C ARG A 111 5.40 12.92 7.18
N ALA A 112 6.09 12.09 7.98
CA ALA A 112 5.83 10.65 8.06
C ALA A 112 4.39 10.36 8.55
N ILE A 113 3.96 11.06 9.60
CA ILE A 113 2.59 10.90 10.13
C ILE A 113 1.55 11.32 9.07
N ARG A 114 1.70 12.48 8.44
CA ARG A 114 0.73 12.98 7.45
C ARG A 114 0.65 12.09 6.21
N LEU A 115 1.80 11.70 5.65
CA LEU A 115 1.81 10.91 4.43
C LEU A 115 1.41 9.46 4.69
N ASP A 116 2.10 8.79 5.62
CA ASP A 116 1.97 7.35 5.79
C ASP A 116 0.74 6.98 6.65
N LEU A 117 0.63 7.53 7.87
CA LEU A 117 -0.44 7.15 8.81
C LEU A 117 -1.76 7.86 8.50
N PHE A 118 -1.74 9.19 8.39
CA PHE A 118 -2.95 9.95 8.15
C PHE A 118 -3.52 9.69 6.75
N GLY A 119 -2.67 9.56 5.72
CA GLY A 119 -3.10 9.17 4.38
C GLY A 119 -3.80 7.81 4.38
N THR A 120 -3.26 6.82 5.11
CA THR A 120 -3.90 5.51 5.30
C THR A 120 -5.24 5.65 6.04
N PHE A 121 -5.29 6.49 7.09
CA PHE A 121 -6.54 6.77 7.82
C PHE A 121 -7.60 7.38 6.91
N LEU A 122 -7.28 8.37 6.09
CA LEU A 122 -8.22 8.98 5.15
C LEU A 122 -8.73 7.98 4.11
N GLY A 123 -7.83 7.14 3.57
CA GLY A 123 -8.22 6.05 2.66
C GLY A 123 -9.26 5.13 3.31
N CYS A 124 -9.01 4.69 4.55
CA CYS A 124 -9.95 3.86 5.30
C CYS A 124 -11.26 4.61 5.61
N ARG A 125 -11.19 5.88 6.04
CA ARG A 125 -12.34 6.71 6.40
C ARG A 125 -13.37 6.82 5.28
N PHE A 126 -12.91 7.00 4.04
CA PHE A 126 -13.79 7.15 2.88
C PHE A 126 -14.01 5.83 2.12
N GLY A 127 -13.01 4.95 2.11
CA GLY A 127 -13.09 3.71 1.37
C GLY A 127 -13.95 2.64 2.05
N ILE A 128 -13.88 2.50 3.38
CA ILE A 128 -14.65 1.47 4.10
C ILE A 128 -16.16 1.61 3.88
N PRO A 129 -16.77 2.81 4.01
CA PRO A 129 -18.20 2.97 3.70
C PRO A 129 -18.56 2.58 2.26
N ALA A 130 -17.71 2.90 1.29
CA ALA A 130 -17.93 2.51 -0.11
C ALA A 130 -17.81 1.00 -0.33
N ILE A 131 -16.89 0.33 0.37
CA ILE A 131 -16.74 -1.13 0.36
C ILE A 131 -17.98 -1.80 0.99
N ILE A 132 -18.47 -1.29 2.12
CA ILE A 132 -19.70 -1.79 2.77
C ILE A 132 -20.89 -1.64 1.82
N ALA A 133 -21.06 -0.50 1.18
CA ALA A 133 -22.13 -0.25 0.21
C ALA A 133 -22.04 -1.18 -1.01
N SER A 134 -20.85 -1.70 -1.33
CA SER A 134 -20.60 -2.68 -2.40
C SER A 134 -20.81 -4.14 -1.96
N GLY A 135 -21.27 -4.39 -0.72
CA GLY A 135 -21.53 -5.73 -0.17
C GLY A 135 -20.35 -6.33 0.59
N GLY A 136 -19.31 -5.56 0.86
CA GLY A 136 -18.09 -5.99 1.56
C GLY A 136 -16.87 -6.10 0.65
N GLY A 137 -15.72 -6.43 1.24
CA GLY A 137 -14.47 -6.52 0.50
C GLY A 137 -13.22 -6.50 1.37
N ALA A 138 -12.15 -5.88 0.88
CA ALA A 138 -10.84 -5.90 1.53
C ALA A 138 -10.18 -4.52 1.58
N VAL A 139 -9.63 -4.19 2.73
CA VAL A 139 -8.66 -3.11 2.92
C VAL A 139 -7.28 -3.72 3.13
N ILE A 140 -6.31 -3.25 2.36
CA ILE A 140 -4.92 -3.69 2.41
C ILE A 140 -4.06 -2.47 2.72
N ASN A 141 -3.49 -2.41 3.90
CA ASN A 141 -2.63 -1.31 4.33
C ASN A 141 -1.16 -1.63 4.13
N MET A 142 -0.36 -0.66 3.73
CA MET A 142 1.09 -0.83 3.66
C MET A 142 1.74 -0.45 4.98
N ALA A 143 2.04 -1.46 5.80
CA ALA A 143 2.95 -1.34 6.93
C ALA A 143 4.42 -1.35 6.44
N SER A 144 5.30 -1.94 7.19
CA SER A 144 6.72 -2.19 6.87
C SER A 144 7.29 -3.15 7.90
N ASN A 145 8.41 -3.80 7.60
CA ASN A 145 9.18 -4.56 8.58
C ASN A 145 9.58 -3.74 9.83
N VAL A 146 9.74 -2.41 9.71
CA VAL A 146 9.98 -1.52 10.86
C VAL A 146 8.83 -1.51 11.89
N ALA A 147 7.62 -1.95 11.51
CA ALA A 147 6.51 -2.12 12.45
C ALA A 147 6.60 -3.46 13.22
N LEU A 148 7.50 -4.35 12.85
CA LEU A 148 7.64 -5.70 13.38
C LEU A 148 8.99 -5.92 14.09
N MET A 149 10.00 -5.12 13.74
CA MET A 149 11.34 -5.21 14.31
C MET A 149 11.96 -3.83 14.51
N GLY A 150 12.94 -3.70 15.41
CA GLY A 150 13.69 -2.47 15.63
C GLY A 150 14.70 -2.21 14.52
N ILE A 151 14.66 -1.04 13.92
CA ILE A 151 15.64 -0.56 12.94
C ILE A 151 16.12 0.83 13.33
N ALA A 152 17.39 0.94 13.70
CA ALA A 152 17.99 2.19 14.14
C ALA A 152 17.88 3.31 13.09
N GLY A 153 17.63 4.55 13.55
CA GLY A 153 17.55 5.74 12.71
C GLY A 153 16.33 5.73 11.77
N ARG A 154 15.17 5.27 12.28
CA ARG A 154 13.89 5.20 11.55
C ARG A 154 12.69 5.51 12.44
N ASP A 155 12.89 6.34 13.46
CA ASP A 155 11.90 6.49 14.52
C ASP A 155 10.59 7.11 14.03
N CYS A 156 10.65 8.11 13.13
CA CYS A 156 9.44 8.70 12.56
C CYS A 156 8.66 7.72 11.66
N TYR A 157 9.36 7.01 10.80
CA TYR A 157 8.75 6.02 9.92
C TYR A 157 8.21 4.81 10.69
N THR A 158 8.95 4.37 11.73
CA THR A 158 8.52 3.31 12.63
C THR A 158 7.24 3.70 13.37
N ALA A 159 7.15 4.93 13.88
CA ALA A 159 5.94 5.44 14.53
C ALA A 159 4.72 5.39 13.58
N ALA A 160 4.88 5.87 12.35
CA ALA A 160 3.81 5.86 11.35
C ALA A 160 3.40 4.42 10.98
N LYS A 161 4.34 3.54 10.67
CA LYS A 161 4.05 2.15 10.25
C LYS A 161 3.57 1.27 11.40
N GLY A 162 4.04 1.51 12.63
CA GLY A 162 3.52 0.91 13.84
C GLY A 162 2.06 1.31 14.09
N GLY A 163 1.72 2.59 13.90
CA GLY A 163 0.35 3.10 13.94
C GLY A 163 -0.57 2.43 12.92
N ILE A 164 -0.11 2.22 11.68
CA ILE A 164 -0.85 1.49 10.65
C ILE A 164 -1.13 0.05 11.08
N ALA A 165 -0.12 -0.64 11.63
CA ALA A 165 -0.27 -2.02 12.10
C ALA A 165 -1.29 -2.13 13.26
N ALA A 166 -1.28 -1.17 14.19
CA ALA A 166 -2.25 -1.10 15.29
C ALA A 166 -3.67 -0.80 14.78
N MET A 167 -3.82 0.19 13.91
CA MET A 167 -5.09 0.60 13.32
C MET A 167 -5.70 -0.52 12.46
N THR A 168 -4.89 -1.30 11.75
CA THR A 168 -5.33 -2.46 10.97
C THR A 168 -6.08 -3.48 11.84
N ARG A 169 -5.55 -3.80 13.03
CA ARG A 169 -6.20 -4.74 13.97
C ARG A 169 -7.53 -4.21 14.51
N SER A 170 -7.56 -2.94 14.89
CA SER A 170 -8.78 -2.30 15.40
C SER A 170 -9.89 -2.31 14.36
N MET A 171 -9.59 -1.84 13.14
CA MET A 171 -10.56 -1.80 12.05
C MET A 171 -11.02 -3.20 11.61
N ALA A 172 -10.16 -4.20 11.68
CA ALA A 172 -10.53 -5.59 11.35
C ALA A 172 -11.64 -6.11 12.28
N VAL A 173 -11.57 -5.80 13.59
CA VAL A 173 -12.59 -6.18 14.55
C VAL A 173 -13.88 -5.39 14.31
N GLU A 174 -13.75 -4.09 14.08
CA GLU A 174 -14.89 -3.17 13.95
C GLU A 174 -15.74 -3.46 12.71
N PHE A 175 -15.11 -3.72 11.56
CA PHE A 175 -15.80 -3.83 10.27
C PHE A 175 -16.02 -5.27 9.78
N ALA A 176 -15.59 -6.29 10.52
CA ALA A 176 -15.88 -7.69 10.20
C ALA A 176 -17.39 -8.00 10.11
N PRO A 177 -18.28 -7.44 10.98
CA PRO A 177 -19.72 -7.65 10.85
C PRO A 177 -20.32 -7.13 9.54
N GLN A 178 -19.66 -6.15 8.88
CA GLN A 178 -20.05 -5.60 7.59
C GLN A 178 -19.35 -6.28 6.40
N ASN A 179 -18.74 -7.46 6.63
CA ASN A 179 -18.03 -8.22 5.60
C ASN A 179 -16.83 -7.47 5.00
N VAL A 180 -16.14 -6.64 5.81
CA VAL A 180 -14.91 -5.96 5.42
C VAL A 180 -13.72 -6.59 6.15
N ARG A 181 -12.77 -7.10 5.39
CA ARG A 181 -11.51 -7.62 5.90
C ARG A 181 -10.47 -6.51 5.86
N VAL A 182 -9.69 -6.36 6.92
CA VAL A 182 -8.62 -5.34 6.98
C VAL A 182 -7.33 -6.03 7.36
N ASN A 183 -6.34 -5.99 6.47
CA ASN A 183 -5.01 -6.57 6.69
C ASN A 183 -3.92 -5.57 6.30
N ALA A 184 -2.70 -5.84 6.71
CA ALA A 184 -1.54 -5.08 6.28
C ALA A 184 -0.46 -6.00 5.68
N ILE A 185 0.31 -5.45 4.74
CA ILE A 185 1.54 -6.06 4.23
C ILE A 185 2.72 -5.30 4.84
N ALA A 186 3.74 -6.00 5.27
CA ALA A 186 4.97 -5.43 5.86
C ALA A 186 6.19 -5.81 5.01
N PRO A 187 6.49 -5.04 3.95
CA PRO A 187 7.68 -5.28 3.13
C PRO A 187 8.97 -4.92 3.87
N ALA A 188 10.07 -5.57 3.50
CA ALA A 188 11.42 -5.07 3.73
C ALA A 188 11.90 -4.21 2.54
N ALA A 189 13.21 -4.17 2.26
CA ALA A 189 13.75 -3.44 1.11
C ALA A 189 13.27 -4.10 -0.19
N THR A 190 12.28 -3.49 -0.82
CA THR A 190 11.72 -3.91 -2.10
C THR A 190 12.35 -3.11 -3.23
N MET A 191 12.79 -3.76 -4.28
CA MET A 191 13.61 -3.23 -5.36
C MET A 191 12.83 -2.34 -6.34
N THR A 192 12.22 -1.29 -5.79
CA THR A 192 11.68 -0.18 -6.57
C THR A 192 12.82 0.69 -7.13
N ASP A 193 12.56 1.52 -8.15
CA ASP A 193 13.56 2.43 -8.71
C ASP A 193 14.23 3.31 -7.63
N ARG A 194 13.46 3.75 -6.64
CA ARG A 194 13.96 4.52 -5.49
C ARG A 194 14.94 3.71 -4.64
N VAL A 195 14.68 2.44 -4.38
CA VAL A 195 15.55 1.57 -3.56
C VAL A 195 16.76 1.17 -4.38
N ARG A 196 16.57 0.85 -5.66
CA ARG A 196 17.66 0.54 -6.61
C ARG A 196 18.66 1.68 -6.69
N GLY A 197 18.21 2.91 -6.89
CA GLY A 197 19.10 4.08 -6.92
C GLY A 197 19.87 4.30 -5.60
N ARG A 198 19.27 3.99 -4.46
CA ARG A 198 19.95 4.05 -3.16
C ARG A 198 20.98 2.92 -2.97
N LEU A 199 20.68 1.73 -3.48
CA LEU A 199 21.59 0.59 -3.47
C LEU A 199 22.81 0.87 -4.35
N GLU A 200 22.58 1.36 -5.57
CA GLU A 200 23.65 1.75 -6.53
C GLU A 200 24.52 2.88 -5.98
N SER A 201 23.93 3.80 -5.21
CA SER A 201 24.65 4.85 -4.49
C SER A 201 25.39 4.36 -3.24
N GLY A 202 25.35 3.05 -2.94
CA GLY A 202 26.08 2.46 -1.81
C GLY A 202 25.55 2.90 -0.44
N VAL A 203 24.26 3.21 -0.29
CA VAL A 203 23.68 3.60 1.01
C VAL A 203 23.82 2.42 1.98
N PRO A 204 24.68 2.49 3.04
CA PRO A 204 25.11 1.31 3.80
C PRO A 204 23.95 0.51 4.40
N ARG A 205 22.91 1.20 4.86
CA ARG A 205 21.72 0.55 5.42
C ARG A 205 20.95 -0.25 4.38
N ILE A 206 20.82 0.27 3.16
CA ILE A 206 20.11 -0.45 2.09
C ILE A 206 20.91 -1.69 1.69
N VAL A 207 22.23 -1.56 1.54
CA VAL A 207 23.12 -2.69 1.28
C VAL A 207 22.94 -3.78 2.35
N LYS A 208 23.11 -3.41 3.64
CA LYS A 208 22.93 -4.37 4.75
C LYS A 208 21.54 -5.01 4.75
N MET A 209 20.51 -4.23 4.47
CA MET A 209 19.13 -4.73 4.48
C MET A 209 18.88 -5.73 3.34
N THR A 210 19.43 -5.49 2.15
CA THR A 210 19.32 -6.41 1.01
C THR A 210 20.14 -7.70 1.25
N GLU A 211 21.33 -7.59 1.83
CA GLU A 211 22.18 -8.73 2.19
C GLU A 211 21.55 -9.63 3.28
N SER A 212 20.72 -9.07 4.16
CA SER A 212 20.02 -9.80 5.23
C SER A 212 18.74 -10.50 4.76
N GLN A 213 18.33 -10.36 3.51
CA GLN A 213 17.15 -11.02 2.95
C GLN A 213 17.47 -12.47 2.58
N LEU A 214 16.98 -13.42 3.38
CA LEU A 214 17.36 -14.84 3.30
C LEU A 214 17.06 -15.51 1.97
N LEU A 215 15.96 -15.12 1.31
CA LEU A 215 15.53 -15.65 0.02
C LEU A 215 15.92 -14.74 -1.15
N GLY A 216 16.83 -13.79 -0.91
CA GLY A 216 17.24 -12.79 -1.90
C GLY A 216 16.34 -11.57 -1.92
N VAL A 217 16.60 -10.73 -2.91
CA VAL A 217 15.98 -9.41 -3.05
C VAL A 217 14.48 -9.53 -3.36
N ILE A 218 13.70 -8.69 -2.72
CA ILE A 218 12.24 -8.62 -2.92
C ILE A 218 11.95 -7.69 -4.09
N GLU A 219 11.21 -8.16 -5.06
CA GLU A 219 10.71 -7.34 -6.17
C GLU A 219 9.30 -6.80 -5.88
N PRO A 220 8.88 -5.69 -6.53
CA PRO A 220 7.54 -5.15 -6.38
C PRO A 220 6.42 -6.16 -6.63
N GLU A 221 6.64 -7.12 -7.51
CA GLU A 221 5.72 -8.20 -7.87
C GLU A 221 5.46 -9.16 -6.70
N ASP A 222 6.42 -9.38 -5.80
CA ASP A 222 6.23 -10.22 -4.61
C ASP A 222 5.19 -9.60 -3.67
N ILE A 223 5.25 -8.29 -3.51
CA ILE A 223 4.27 -7.53 -2.72
C ILE A 223 2.91 -7.51 -3.42
N ALA A 224 2.89 -7.32 -4.74
CA ALA A 224 1.68 -7.31 -5.55
C ALA A 224 0.93 -8.65 -5.46
N ASN A 225 1.64 -9.77 -5.48
CA ASN A 225 1.06 -11.11 -5.34
C ASN A 225 0.34 -11.29 -3.99
N MET A 226 0.95 -10.81 -2.89
CA MET A 226 0.30 -10.80 -1.58
C MET A 226 -0.93 -9.89 -1.57
N ALA A 227 -0.87 -8.73 -2.22
CA ALA A 227 -2.01 -7.81 -2.31
C ALA A 227 -3.17 -8.44 -3.11
N VAL A 228 -2.90 -9.14 -4.20
CA VAL A 228 -3.92 -9.90 -4.95
C VAL A 228 -4.55 -10.99 -4.07
N PHE A 229 -3.74 -11.79 -3.35
CA PHE A 229 -4.26 -12.80 -2.41
C PHE A 229 -5.18 -12.17 -1.36
N LEU A 230 -4.73 -11.09 -0.71
CA LEU A 230 -5.53 -10.41 0.32
C LEU A 230 -6.80 -9.75 -0.24
N GLY A 231 -6.80 -9.35 -1.51
CA GLY A 231 -7.97 -8.81 -2.22
C GLY A 231 -8.98 -9.88 -2.67
N SER A 232 -8.56 -11.14 -2.77
CA SER A 232 -9.35 -12.23 -3.34
C SER A 232 -10.19 -12.98 -2.31
N GLU A 233 -11.10 -13.86 -2.80
CA GLU A 233 -11.88 -14.77 -1.97
C GLU A 233 -11.03 -15.88 -1.31
N GLU A 234 -9.81 -16.11 -1.78
CA GLU A 234 -8.87 -17.06 -1.17
C GLU A 234 -8.55 -16.65 0.28
N SER A 235 -8.57 -15.35 0.55
CA SER A 235 -8.33 -14.77 1.87
C SER A 235 -9.63 -14.44 2.66
N ARG A 236 -10.79 -15.02 2.31
CA ARG A 236 -12.08 -14.68 2.94
C ARG A 236 -12.17 -14.88 4.46
N LYS A 237 -11.26 -15.61 5.05
CA LYS A 237 -11.16 -15.83 6.50
C LYS A 237 -9.90 -15.19 7.13
N VAL A 238 -9.28 -14.28 6.38
CA VAL A 238 -8.03 -13.61 6.76
C VAL A 238 -8.32 -12.14 7.05
N THR A 239 -8.21 -11.71 8.32
CA THR A 239 -8.41 -10.32 8.75
C THR A 239 -7.61 -10.01 10.03
N GLY A 240 -7.19 -8.76 10.21
CA GLY A 240 -6.51 -8.26 11.41
C GLY A 240 -5.02 -8.56 11.48
N HIS A 241 -4.41 -9.08 10.42
CA HIS A 241 -3.01 -9.49 10.43
C HIS A 241 -2.10 -8.52 9.66
N VAL A 242 -0.83 -8.52 10.07
CA VAL A 242 0.27 -7.89 9.36
C VAL A 242 1.14 -8.99 8.78
N TYR A 243 1.20 -9.07 7.45
CA TYR A 243 1.93 -10.12 6.74
C TYR A 243 3.30 -9.62 6.31
N PRO A 244 4.39 -10.13 6.90
CA PRO A 244 5.72 -9.85 6.38
C PRO A 244 5.89 -10.46 4.99
N VAL A 245 6.30 -9.64 4.04
CA VAL A 245 6.82 -10.06 2.73
C VAL A 245 8.22 -9.45 2.67
N ASP A 246 9.13 -10.08 3.37
CA ASP A 246 10.39 -9.49 3.83
C ASP A 246 11.61 -10.40 3.62
N SER A 247 11.42 -11.51 2.92
CA SER A 247 12.48 -12.52 2.67
C SER A 247 13.14 -13.02 3.97
N GLY A 248 12.36 -13.08 5.07
CA GLY A 248 12.80 -13.63 6.36
C GLY A 248 13.61 -12.69 7.25
N ILE A 249 13.78 -11.42 6.88
CA ILE A 249 14.62 -10.48 7.64
C ILE A 249 14.08 -10.20 9.07
N THR A 250 12.79 -10.32 9.32
CA THR A 250 12.22 -10.08 10.66
C THR A 250 12.43 -11.23 11.63
N ILE A 251 12.91 -12.39 11.17
CA ILE A 251 13.12 -13.60 11.98
C ILE A 251 14.59 -14.05 12.01
N SER A 252 15.49 -13.31 11.34
CA SER A 252 16.93 -13.61 11.25
C SER A 252 17.80 -12.76 12.17
#